data_d9f53b5f85caf072f187978b4ec25dee
#
_entry.id   d9f53b5f85caf072f187978b4ec25dee
#
_cell.length_a   1.000
_cell.length_b   1.000
_cell.length_c   1.000
_cell.angle_alpha   90.00
_cell.angle_beta   90.00
_cell.angle_gamma   90.00
#
_symmetry.space_group_name_H-M   'P 1'
#
loop_
_entity.id
_entity.type
_entity.pdbx_description
1 polymer ?
#
loop_
_entity_poly.entity_id
_entity_poly.type
_entity_poly.pdbx_seq_one_letter_code
_entity_poly.pdbx_strand_id
1 'polypeptide(L)'
;MLPTFYREYDRGACPRIEKTVLGENAPAMGAFSFGSPIDYTVTLPRKVGAAAVVLRLWRDGQASRDLPFAFRETAGGADVYCLHFDTAALCGSEGCGLFYYQLLFVRGEHTLFTDSINNVDFSLCEGGGKPFRLLVYARDFKTPAWFPGATMYHIFVDRF
;
A
#
# COMPACT_ATOMS: atom_id res chain seq x y z
N MET A 1 12.37 -20.38 4.44
CA MET A 1 12.09 -20.53 5.87
C MET A 1 11.46 -19.23 6.32
N LEU A 2 10.23 -19.23 6.86
CA LEU A 2 9.62 -18.02 7.38
C LEU A 2 10.46 -17.50 8.55
N PRO A 3 10.70 -16.17 8.67
CA PRO A 3 11.44 -15.62 9.79
C PRO A 3 10.85 -16.09 11.11
N THR A 4 11.68 -16.31 12.11
CA THR A 4 11.28 -16.79 13.44
C THR A 4 10.19 -15.92 14.07
N PHE A 5 10.19 -14.64 13.71
CA PHE A 5 9.23 -13.63 14.11
C PHE A 5 7.79 -13.95 13.66
N TYR A 6 7.62 -14.63 12.54
CA TYR A 6 6.32 -15.00 11.97
C TYR A 6 5.59 -16.07 12.79
N ARG A 7 6.32 -16.89 13.52
CA ARG A 7 5.75 -17.97 14.34
C ARG A 7 5.08 -17.46 15.61
N GLU A 8 5.41 -16.24 16.04
CA GLU A 8 4.80 -15.61 17.23
C GLU A 8 3.49 -14.89 16.91
N TYR A 9 3.20 -14.63 15.63
CA TYR A 9 1.97 -13.97 15.22
C TYR A 9 0.97 -15.01 14.72
N ASP A 10 0.03 -15.35 15.59
CA ASP A 10 -1.21 -16.01 15.20
C ASP A 10 -1.92 -15.16 14.11
N ARG A 11 -2.67 -15.81 13.19
CA ARG A 11 -3.44 -15.12 12.13
C ARG A 11 -4.33 -13.98 12.66
N GLY A 12 -4.77 -14.07 13.92
CA GLY A 12 -5.51 -13.01 14.61
C GLY A 12 -4.67 -11.81 15.04
N ALA A 13 -3.34 -11.82 14.85
CA ALA A 13 -2.44 -10.71 15.16
C ALA A 13 -2.00 -9.92 13.93
N CYS A 14 -2.46 -10.31 12.73
CA CYS A 14 -2.11 -9.61 11.51
C CYS A 14 -2.74 -8.21 11.50
N PRO A 15 -2.00 -7.16 11.14
CA PRO A 15 -2.58 -5.83 10.98
C PRO A 15 -3.68 -5.83 9.92
N ARG A 16 -4.77 -5.14 10.19
CA ARG A 16 -5.80 -4.86 9.20
C ARG A 16 -5.50 -3.50 8.57
N ILE A 17 -5.43 -3.46 7.26
CA ILE A 17 -5.17 -2.25 6.49
C ILE A 17 -6.41 -1.96 5.65
N GLU A 18 -6.96 -0.78 5.84
CA GLU A 18 -8.06 -0.26 5.05
C GLU A 18 -7.60 0.99 4.32
N LYS A 19 -8.00 1.12 3.08
CA LYS A 19 -7.74 2.30 2.26
C LYS A 19 -9.05 2.78 1.66
N THR A 20 -9.36 4.05 1.85
CA THR A 20 -10.51 4.72 1.27
C THR A 20 -10.05 5.78 0.28
N VAL A 21 -10.71 5.86 -0.85
CA VAL A 21 -10.51 6.91 -1.85
C VAL A 21 -11.86 7.51 -2.18
N LEU A 22 -11.99 8.81 -2.03
CA LEU A 22 -13.27 9.53 -2.23
C LEU A 22 -14.43 8.96 -1.39
N GLY A 23 -14.12 8.41 -0.20
CA GLY A 23 -15.12 7.83 0.70
C GLY A 23 -15.48 6.37 0.41
N GLU A 24 -14.88 5.73 -0.59
CA GLU A 24 -15.11 4.34 -0.94
C GLU A 24 -13.91 3.46 -0.56
N ASN A 25 -14.18 2.22 -0.16
CA ASN A 25 -13.12 1.24 0.07
C ASN A 25 -12.37 0.95 -1.24
N ALA A 26 -11.05 1.02 -1.19
CA ALA A 26 -10.20 0.75 -2.32
C ALA A 26 -9.22 -0.39 -2.01
N PRO A 27 -8.86 -1.23 -3.01
CA PRO A 27 -7.88 -2.30 -2.82
C PRO A 27 -6.51 -1.71 -2.46
N ALA A 28 -5.63 -2.54 -1.86
CA ALA A 28 -4.27 -2.15 -1.54
C ALA A 28 -3.50 -1.71 -2.79
N MET A 29 -3.69 -2.42 -3.90
CA MET A 29 -3.27 -1.99 -5.23
C MET A 29 -4.41 -1.26 -5.91
N GLY A 30 -4.09 -0.17 -6.64
CA GLY A 30 -5.10 0.53 -7.40
C GLY A 30 -4.53 1.61 -8.29
N ALA A 31 -5.37 2.10 -9.19
CA ALA A 31 -5.10 3.24 -10.04
C ALA A 31 -6.00 4.40 -9.60
N PHE A 32 -5.40 5.56 -9.36
CA PHE A 32 -6.09 6.75 -8.87
C PHE A 32 -5.82 7.94 -9.78
N SER A 33 -6.80 8.81 -9.93
CA SER A 33 -6.57 10.03 -10.69
C SER A 33 -5.68 11.00 -9.89
N PHE A 34 -4.93 11.80 -10.61
CA PHE A 34 -4.15 12.90 -10.01
C PHE A 34 -5.06 13.84 -9.22
N GLY A 35 -4.67 14.17 -7.98
CA GLY A 35 -5.46 15.01 -7.08
C GLY A 35 -6.59 14.25 -6.36
N SER A 36 -6.54 12.93 -6.29
CA SER A 36 -7.47 12.15 -5.46
C SER A 36 -6.97 12.10 -4.02
N PRO A 37 -7.83 12.40 -3.02
CA PRO A 37 -7.51 12.17 -1.62
C PRO A 37 -7.51 10.66 -1.34
N ILE A 38 -6.56 10.21 -0.54
CA ILE A 38 -6.44 8.82 -0.08
C ILE A 38 -6.35 8.82 1.44
N ASP A 39 -7.22 8.04 2.07
CA ASP A 39 -7.21 7.78 3.50
C ASP A 39 -6.79 6.34 3.76
N TYR A 40 -5.73 6.15 4.52
CA TYR A 40 -5.33 4.87 5.05
C TYR A 40 -5.71 4.76 6.52
N THR A 41 -6.30 3.65 6.89
CA THR A 41 -6.49 3.25 8.29
C THR A 41 -5.80 1.92 8.51
N VAL A 42 -4.95 1.87 9.53
CA VAL A 42 -4.28 0.65 9.98
C VAL A 42 -4.76 0.32 11.37
N THR A 43 -5.41 -0.82 11.52
CA THR A 43 -5.78 -1.39 12.81
C THR A 43 -4.75 -2.43 13.19
N LEU A 44 -4.00 -2.16 14.25
CA LEU A 44 -2.86 -2.94 14.68
C LEU A 44 -3.12 -3.56 16.05
N PRO A 45 -3.21 -4.89 16.17
CA PRO A 45 -3.34 -5.54 17.46
C PRO A 45 -2.21 -5.13 18.41
N ARG A 46 -2.53 -4.71 19.65
CA ARG A 46 -1.54 -4.21 20.62
C ARG A 46 -0.43 -5.22 20.93
N LYS A 47 -0.71 -6.52 20.81
CA LYS A 47 0.30 -7.57 20.96
C LYS A 47 1.43 -7.48 19.92
N VAL A 48 1.23 -6.80 18.79
CA VAL A 48 2.28 -6.52 17.81
C VAL A 48 3.33 -5.57 18.39
N GLY A 49 2.93 -4.66 19.29
CA GLY A 49 3.83 -3.80 20.03
C GLY A 49 4.54 -2.74 19.19
N ALA A 50 4.00 -2.35 18.05
CA ALA A 50 4.58 -1.27 17.25
C ALA A 50 4.30 0.09 17.90
N ALA A 51 5.35 0.91 17.99
CA ALA A 51 5.29 2.28 18.49
C ALA A 51 4.93 3.29 17.40
N ALA A 52 5.14 2.95 16.14
CA ALA A 52 4.82 3.80 14.99
C ALA A 52 4.50 2.97 13.74
N VAL A 53 3.69 3.55 12.87
CA VAL A 53 3.38 3.02 11.54
C VAL A 53 3.78 4.06 10.51
N VAL A 54 4.47 3.63 9.46
CA VAL A 54 5.00 4.50 8.40
C VAL A 54 4.64 3.92 7.04
N LEU A 55 4.17 4.75 6.13
CA LEU A 55 4.07 4.41 4.71
C LEU A 55 5.37 4.84 4.03
N ARG A 56 6.18 3.88 3.60
CA ARG A 56 7.35 4.12 2.75
C ARG A 56 6.96 3.99 1.29
N LEU A 57 7.28 5.01 0.51
CA LEU A 57 6.84 5.14 -0.87
C LEU A 57 7.98 5.61 -1.75
N TRP A 58 8.08 5.06 -2.97
CA TRP A 58 9.12 5.42 -3.94
C TRP A 58 8.69 5.18 -5.38
N ARG A 59 9.44 5.71 -6.32
CA ARG A 59 9.44 5.36 -7.75
C ARG A 59 10.75 4.67 -8.12
N ASP A 60 10.77 3.94 -9.23
CA ASP A 60 12.00 3.32 -9.73
C ASP A 60 13.09 4.39 -9.94
N GLY A 61 14.28 4.10 -9.44
CA GLY A 61 15.44 4.98 -9.54
C GLY A 61 15.41 6.21 -8.62
N GLN A 62 14.43 6.34 -7.73
CA GLN A 62 14.30 7.50 -6.84
C GLN A 62 14.43 7.12 -5.37
N ALA A 63 14.79 8.10 -4.56
CA ALA A 63 14.81 7.95 -3.11
C ALA A 63 13.41 7.73 -2.56
N SER A 64 13.29 6.86 -1.55
CA SER A 64 12.04 6.65 -0.85
C SER A 64 11.65 7.85 0.01
N ARG A 65 10.34 8.06 0.18
CA ARG A 65 9.75 9.00 1.13
C ARG A 65 8.99 8.23 2.19
N ASP A 66 9.09 8.66 3.42
CA ASP A 66 8.40 8.10 4.57
C ASP A 66 7.29 9.05 5.02
N LEU A 67 6.06 8.55 5.07
CA LEU A 67 4.88 9.27 5.53
C LEU A 67 4.40 8.61 6.84
N PRO A 68 4.57 9.25 7.99
CA PRO A 68 4.15 8.69 9.27
C PRO A 68 2.63 8.73 9.41
N PHE A 69 2.06 7.66 9.95
CA PHE A 69 0.67 7.64 10.37
C PHE A 69 0.50 8.36 11.71
N ALA A 70 -0.61 9.05 11.87
CA ALA A 70 -1.03 9.57 13.15
C ALA A 70 -1.77 8.50 13.96
N PHE A 71 -1.41 8.34 15.22
CA PHE A 71 -2.20 7.54 16.16
C PHE A 71 -3.57 8.21 16.36
N ARG A 72 -4.63 7.43 16.25
CA ARG A 72 -5.99 7.92 16.40
C ARG A 72 -6.60 7.52 17.76
N GLU A 73 -6.65 6.22 18.02
CA GLU A 73 -7.30 5.68 19.21
C GLU A 73 -6.87 4.24 19.49
N THR A 74 -7.17 3.76 20.69
CA THR A 74 -7.14 2.33 21.04
C THR A 74 -8.56 1.82 21.17
N ALA A 75 -8.93 0.83 20.41
CA ALA A 75 -10.27 0.21 20.42
C ALA A 75 -10.18 -1.31 20.28
N GLY A 76 -10.96 -2.06 21.07
CA GLY A 76 -11.05 -3.52 20.94
C GLY A 76 -9.72 -4.28 21.08
N GLY A 77 -8.76 -3.75 21.85
CA GLY A 77 -7.44 -4.37 22.01
C GLY A 77 -6.47 -4.12 20.86
N ALA A 78 -6.80 -3.20 19.96
CA ALA A 78 -5.95 -2.77 18.84
C ALA A 78 -5.74 -1.25 18.87
N ASP A 79 -4.62 -0.81 18.33
CA ASP A 79 -4.31 0.60 18.11
C ASP A 79 -4.65 0.95 16.66
N VAL A 80 -5.31 2.09 16.48
CA VAL A 80 -5.76 2.57 15.16
C VAL A 80 -4.89 3.76 14.76
N TYR A 81 -4.31 3.68 13.58
CA TYR A 81 -3.48 4.70 12.97
C TYR A 81 -4.10 5.16 11.66
N CYS A 82 -4.03 6.46 11.38
CA CYS A 82 -4.57 7.06 10.17
C CYS A 82 -3.52 7.87 9.44
N LEU A 83 -3.56 7.84 8.11
CA LEU A 83 -2.77 8.68 7.23
C LEU A 83 -3.66 9.20 6.11
N HIS A 84 -3.66 10.51 5.94
CA HIS A 84 -4.33 11.19 4.84
C HIS A 84 -3.30 11.84 3.93
N PHE A 85 -3.42 11.65 2.62
CA PHE A 85 -2.62 12.35 1.62
C PHE A 85 -3.37 12.50 0.29
N ASP A 86 -2.92 13.46 -0.51
CA ASP A 86 -3.42 13.70 -1.86
C ASP A 86 -2.42 13.17 -2.90
N THR A 87 -2.93 12.52 -3.95
CA THR A 87 -2.07 11.99 -5.02
C THR A 87 -1.32 13.08 -5.78
N ALA A 88 -1.79 14.33 -5.79
CA ALA A 88 -1.05 15.45 -6.37
C ALA A 88 0.21 15.77 -5.53
N ALA A 89 0.08 15.79 -4.19
CA ALA A 89 1.22 15.97 -3.29
C ALA A 89 2.22 14.81 -3.39
N LEU A 90 1.71 13.61 -3.68
CA LEU A 90 2.52 12.43 -3.91
C LEU A 90 3.37 12.55 -5.18
N CYS A 91 2.74 12.96 -6.27
CA CYS A 91 3.36 13.07 -7.59
C CYS A 91 4.38 14.23 -7.68
N GLY A 92 4.18 15.30 -6.90
CA GLY A 92 5.03 16.49 -6.96
C GLY A 92 5.23 17.02 -8.38
N SER A 93 6.43 17.48 -8.69
CA SER A 93 6.81 17.99 -10.02
C SER A 93 6.96 16.89 -11.09
N GLU A 94 7.05 15.63 -10.68
CA GLU A 94 7.31 14.50 -11.59
C GLU A 94 6.05 13.96 -12.25
N GLY A 95 4.88 14.42 -11.80
CA GLY A 95 3.58 14.08 -12.38
C GLY A 95 3.13 12.64 -12.13
N CYS A 96 2.17 12.21 -12.92
CA CYS A 96 1.57 10.87 -12.85
C CYS A 96 2.58 9.74 -13.08
N GLY A 97 2.30 8.54 -12.54
CA GLY A 97 3.15 7.38 -12.73
C GLY A 97 2.92 6.25 -11.75
N LEU A 98 3.78 5.24 -11.83
CA LEU A 98 3.75 4.09 -10.95
C LEU A 98 4.62 4.34 -9.73
N PHE A 99 4.02 4.15 -8.56
CA PHE A 99 4.68 4.16 -7.26
C PHE A 99 4.69 2.78 -6.65
N TYR A 100 5.69 2.52 -5.84
CA TYR A 100 5.79 1.35 -4.98
C TYR A 100 5.69 1.78 -3.54
N TYR A 101 5.05 0.98 -2.70
CA TYR A 101 4.99 1.29 -1.27
C TYR A 101 4.99 0.04 -0.39
N GLN A 102 5.43 0.24 0.84
CA GLN A 102 5.34 -0.72 1.94
C GLN A 102 4.87 -0.01 3.20
N LEU A 103 4.20 -0.73 4.07
CA LEU A 103 3.95 -0.27 5.43
C LEU A 103 5.03 -0.83 6.34
N LEU A 104 5.54 0.04 7.19
CA LEU A 104 6.56 -0.24 8.18
C LEU A 104 5.94 -0.14 9.57
N PHE A 105 6.13 -1.16 10.38
CA PHE A 105 5.69 -1.21 11.77
C PHE A 105 6.94 -1.17 12.65
N VAL A 106 7.21 -0.01 13.27
CA VAL A 106 8.40 0.24 14.08
C VAL A 106 8.18 -0.31 15.49
N ARG A 107 9.06 -1.22 15.92
CA ARG A 107 9.01 -1.86 17.23
C ARG A 107 10.39 -1.79 17.90
N GLY A 108 10.62 -0.76 18.69
CA GLY A 108 11.95 -0.51 19.26
C GLY A 108 13.03 -0.41 18.17
N GLU A 109 14.04 -1.28 18.23
CA GLU A 109 15.11 -1.35 17.23
C GLU A 109 14.75 -2.19 15.99
N HIS A 110 13.61 -2.87 16.00
CA HIS A 110 13.15 -3.73 14.92
C HIS A 110 12.06 -3.04 14.10
N THR A 111 12.06 -3.29 12.80
CA THR A 111 11.01 -2.82 11.90
C THR A 111 10.49 -3.99 11.09
N LEU A 112 9.16 -4.17 11.10
CA LEU A 112 8.48 -5.12 10.23
C LEU A 112 7.99 -4.38 8.99
N PHE A 113 8.06 -5.06 7.86
CA PHE A 113 7.60 -4.57 6.56
C PHE A 113 6.45 -5.42 6.05
N THR A 114 5.55 -4.83 5.30
CA THR A 114 4.61 -5.62 4.50
C THR A 114 5.34 -6.28 3.34
N ASP A 115 5.06 -7.57 3.13
CA ASP A 115 5.49 -8.35 1.96
C ASP A 115 4.25 -8.69 1.12
N SER A 116 4.11 -8.03 -0.03
CA SER A 116 2.96 -8.21 -0.91
C SER A 116 2.96 -9.58 -1.57
N ILE A 117 1.90 -10.35 -1.42
CA ILE A 117 1.74 -11.68 -2.02
C ILE A 117 1.21 -11.55 -3.45
N ASN A 118 0.14 -10.79 -3.64
CA ASN A 118 -0.56 -10.66 -4.93
C ASN A 118 -1.04 -9.22 -5.20
N ASN A 119 -0.38 -8.22 -4.60
CA ASN A 119 -0.77 -6.80 -4.54
C ASN A 119 -2.10 -6.51 -3.80
N VAL A 120 -2.71 -7.49 -3.17
CA VAL A 120 -3.92 -7.36 -2.33
C VAL A 120 -3.62 -7.87 -0.93
N ASP A 121 -3.19 -9.11 -0.85
CA ASP A 121 -2.81 -9.75 0.40
C ASP A 121 -1.34 -9.48 0.73
N PHE A 122 -1.00 -9.56 1.99
CA PHE A 122 0.36 -9.37 2.46
C PHE A 122 0.69 -10.28 3.64
N SER A 123 1.97 -10.45 3.85
CA SER A 123 2.55 -10.98 5.05
C SER A 123 3.48 -9.95 5.69
N LEU A 124 3.99 -10.22 6.89
CA LEU A 124 5.00 -9.37 7.53
C LEU A 124 6.36 -10.03 7.45
N CYS A 125 7.41 -9.24 7.23
CA CYS A 125 8.80 -9.69 7.20
C CYS A 125 9.73 -8.66 7.86
N GLU A 126 10.95 -9.06 8.23
CA GLU A 126 11.95 -8.19 8.84
C GLU A 126 12.75 -7.36 7.84
N GLY A 127 12.44 -7.44 6.57
CA GLY A 127 13.05 -6.65 5.51
C GLY A 127 12.97 -7.32 4.15
N GLY A 128 13.19 -6.58 3.08
CA GLY A 128 13.28 -7.09 1.71
C GLY A 128 11.96 -7.61 1.12
N GLY A 129 10.82 -7.34 1.75
CA GLY A 129 9.51 -7.74 1.25
C GLY A 129 9.15 -7.08 -0.08
N LYS A 130 8.28 -7.72 -0.86
CA LYS A 130 7.77 -7.18 -2.12
C LYS A 130 6.84 -6.00 -1.84
N PRO A 131 6.98 -4.88 -2.57
CA PRO A 131 6.10 -3.74 -2.39
C PRO A 131 4.74 -3.95 -3.02
N PHE A 132 3.77 -3.18 -2.56
CA PHE A 132 2.54 -2.92 -3.28
C PHE A 132 2.78 -1.90 -4.39
N ARG A 133 1.86 -1.85 -5.35
CA ARG A 133 1.88 -0.89 -6.46
C ARG A 133 0.72 0.09 -6.33
N LEU A 134 0.99 1.34 -6.65
CA LEU A 134 0.01 2.42 -6.69
C LEU A 134 0.25 3.22 -7.97
N LEU A 135 -0.71 3.19 -8.89
CA LEU A 135 -0.66 3.95 -10.13
C LEU A 135 -1.42 5.27 -9.95
N VAL A 136 -0.78 6.37 -10.29
CA VAL A 136 -1.47 7.65 -10.43
C VAL A 136 -1.52 8.02 -11.91
N TYR A 137 -2.72 8.25 -12.44
CA TYR A 137 -2.95 8.62 -13.83
C TYR A 137 -3.47 10.06 -13.96
N ALA A 138 -3.32 10.65 -15.14
CA ALA A 138 -3.77 12.00 -15.41
C ALA A 138 -5.29 12.13 -15.18
N ARG A 139 -5.73 13.27 -14.61
CA ARG A 139 -7.14 13.49 -14.29
C ARG A 139 -8.05 13.47 -15.51
N ASP A 140 -7.53 13.88 -16.65
CA ASP A 140 -8.23 13.94 -17.93
C ASP A 140 -8.07 12.66 -18.76
N PHE A 141 -7.39 11.62 -18.21
CA PHE A 141 -7.25 10.33 -18.88
C PHE A 141 -8.62 9.71 -19.17
N LYS A 142 -8.84 9.37 -20.44
CA LYS A 142 -10.06 8.70 -20.89
C LYS A 142 -9.71 7.47 -21.73
N THR A 143 -10.32 6.36 -21.42
CA THR A 143 -10.27 5.20 -22.29
C THR A 143 -11.08 5.48 -23.56
N PRO A 144 -10.55 5.21 -24.75
CA PRO A 144 -11.31 5.38 -26.00
C PRO A 144 -12.64 4.63 -25.97
N ALA A 145 -13.71 5.24 -26.49
CA ALA A 145 -15.06 4.70 -26.40
C ALA A 145 -15.24 3.30 -27.02
N TRP A 146 -14.38 2.94 -27.97
CA TRP A 146 -14.40 1.61 -28.61
C TRP A 146 -13.74 0.52 -27.76
N PHE A 147 -12.92 0.87 -26.76
CA PHE A 147 -12.14 -0.09 -25.99
C PHE A 147 -12.98 -0.91 -24.98
N PRO A 148 -13.96 -0.33 -24.22
CA PRO A 148 -14.82 -1.11 -23.36
C PRO A 148 -15.63 -2.13 -24.15
N GLY A 149 -15.48 -3.41 -23.81
CA GLY A 149 -16.15 -4.51 -24.50
C GLY A 149 -15.43 -5.03 -25.76
N ALA A 150 -14.30 -4.44 -26.15
CA ALA A 150 -13.48 -4.96 -27.22
C ALA A 150 -12.76 -6.26 -26.81
N THR A 151 -12.63 -7.19 -27.76
CA THR A 151 -11.82 -8.41 -27.57
C THR A 151 -10.41 -8.14 -28.06
N MET A 152 -9.40 -8.38 -27.22
CA MET A 152 -7.99 -8.24 -27.59
C MET A 152 -7.36 -9.62 -27.70
N TYR A 153 -6.73 -9.89 -28.84
CA TYR A 153 -5.91 -11.07 -29.05
C TYR A 153 -4.43 -10.68 -28.97
N HIS A 154 -3.70 -11.33 -28.09
CA HIS A 154 -2.26 -11.18 -28.01
C HIS A 154 -1.58 -12.44 -28.53
N ILE A 155 -0.98 -12.35 -29.73
CA ILE A 155 -0.30 -13.47 -30.38
C ILE A 155 1.19 -13.38 -30.07
N PHE A 156 1.72 -14.38 -29.36
CA PHE A 156 3.15 -14.55 -29.14
C PHE A 156 3.72 -15.38 -30.29
N VAL A 157 4.42 -14.73 -31.20
CA VAL A 157 4.92 -15.35 -32.43
C VAL A 157 5.94 -16.47 -32.17
N ASP A 158 6.66 -16.40 -31.04
CA ASP A 158 7.65 -17.40 -30.62
C ASP A 158 7.05 -18.66 -29.97
N ARG A 159 5.72 -18.70 -29.79
CA ARG A 159 5.01 -19.82 -29.13
C ARG A 159 3.80 -20.32 -29.90
N PHE A 160 3.74 -20.01 -31.20
CA PHE A 160 2.65 -20.43 -32.06
C PHE A 160 3.03 -21.68 -32.85
#